data_b1ae2fe35b97b2022d53f28b8fec1890
#
_entry.id   b1ae2fe35b97b2022d53f28b8fec1890
#
_cell.length_a   1.000
_cell.length_b   1.000
_cell.length_c   1.000
_cell.angle_alpha   90.00
_cell.angle_beta   90.00
_cell.angle_gamma   90.00
#
_symmetry.space_group_name_H-M   'P 1'
#
loop_
_entity.id
_entity.type
_entity.pdbx_description
1 polymer ?
#
loop_
_entity_poly.entity_id
_entity_poly.type
_entity_poly.pdbx_seq_one_letter_code
_entity_poly.pdbx_strand_id
1 'polypeptide(L)'
;VDAFFEAVGEIPGRPVVTLAPEIPGGLDLVSAFVRRGFLVSLGHTEADVATLDAALARGARHMTHFGNAMKPLHHRDAGPVGWGLLRDGATVDVIADLHHLSPEMLALVRRCKGPEGFVLISDAAPCAGLADGDYSVWGETLTVSAGAVRNASGGLAGSVALLDDCVERL
;
A
#
# COMPACT_ATOMS: atom_id res chain seq x y z
N VAL A 1 6.55 -13.02 17.02
CA VAL A 1 5.12 -12.86 16.68
C VAL A 1 4.29 -12.80 17.96
N ASP A 2 4.43 -13.75 18.87
CA ASP A 2 3.60 -13.79 20.09
C ASP A 2 3.83 -12.57 21.00
N ALA A 3 5.07 -12.14 21.20
CA ALA A 3 5.39 -10.92 21.95
C ALA A 3 4.75 -9.64 21.34
N PHE A 4 4.60 -9.58 20.01
CA PHE A 4 3.87 -8.48 19.38
C PHE A 4 2.38 -8.51 19.76
N PHE A 5 1.73 -9.67 19.69
CA PHE A 5 0.32 -9.79 20.02
C PHE A 5 0.04 -9.60 21.51
N GLU A 6 0.96 -10.00 22.39
CA GLU A 6 0.90 -9.71 23.83
C GLU A 6 0.99 -8.21 24.10
N ALA A 7 1.87 -7.50 23.37
CA ALA A 7 2.04 -6.05 23.54
C ALA A 7 0.86 -5.23 22.98
N VAL A 8 0.27 -5.69 21.89
CA VAL A 8 -0.84 -4.97 21.22
C VAL A 8 -2.19 -5.25 21.90
N GLY A 9 -2.36 -6.44 22.51
CA GLY A 9 -3.62 -6.84 23.13
C GLY A 9 -4.76 -7.05 22.14
N GLU A 10 -6.01 -6.90 22.61
CA GLU A 10 -7.19 -6.97 21.74
C GLU A 10 -7.37 -5.68 20.95
N ILE A 11 -7.50 -5.80 19.63
CA ILE A 11 -7.78 -4.69 18.72
C ILE A 11 -9.26 -4.78 18.33
N PRO A 12 -10.08 -3.78 18.67
CA PRO A 12 -11.50 -3.79 18.30
C PRO A 12 -11.66 -3.64 16.78
N GLY A 13 -12.69 -4.29 16.22
CA GLY A 13 -12.98 -4.25 14.80
C GLY A 13 -12.21 -5.27 13.98
N ARG A 14 -11.91 -4.95 12.72
CA ARG A 14 -11.14 -5.79 11.80
C ARG A 14 -9.78 -5.13 11.54
N PRO A 15 -8.75 -5.52 12.27
CA PRO A 15 -7.43 -4.91 12.11
C PRO A 15 -6.81 -5.25 10.75
N VAL A 16 -6.02 -4.31 10.23
CA VAL A 16 -5.25 -4.47 8.99
C VAL A 16 -3.77 -4.45 9.33
N VAL A 17 -2.99 -5.30 8.69
CA VAL A 17 -1.53 -5.28 8.78
C VAL A 17 -0.92 -5.33 7.38
N THR A 18 0.04 -4.46 7.13
CA THR A 18 0.84 -4.48 5.89
C THR A 18 2.17 -5.17 6.14
N LEU A 19 2.55 -6.08 5.25
CA LEU A 19 3.85 -6.75 5.29
C LEU A 19 4.31 -7.17 3.89
N ALA A 20 5.63 -7.33 3.74
CA ALA A 20 6.27 -7.91 2.57
C ALA A 20 6.40 -9.42 2.77
N PRO A 21 5.81 -10.28 1.91
CA PRO A 21 5.79 -11.73 2.14
C PRO A 21 7.13 -12.42 1.89
N GLU A 22 8.05 -11.77 1.18
CA GLU A 22 9.39 -12.29 0.85
C GLU A 22 10.42 -12.15 1.97
N ILE A 23 10.14 -11.38 3.03
CA ILE A 23 11.07 -11.28 4.16
C ILE A 23 11.22 -12.63 4.87
N PRO A 24 12.34 -12.89 5.55
CA PRO A 24 12.52 -14.13 6.32
C PRO A 24 11.35 -14.38 7.27
N GLY A 25 10.63 -15.49 7.10
CA GLY A 25 9.43 -15.81 7.89
C GLY A 25 8.17 -15.06 7.47
N GLY A 26 8.19 -14.25 6.40
CA GLY A 26 7.06 -13.42 5.97
C GLY A 26 5.79 -14.20 5.69
N LEU A 27 5.88 -15.33 5.01
CA LEU A 27 4.73 -16.22 4.76
C LEU A 27 4.13 -16.83 6.05
N ASP A 28 4.95 -17.07 7.06
CA ASP A 28 4.46 -17.55 8.36
C ASP A 28 3.80 -16.42 9.15
N LEU A 29 4.31 -15.18 9.01
CA LEU A 29 3.65 -13.97 9.52
C LEU A 29 2.26 -13.80 8.89
N VAL A 30 2.12 -13.92 7.57
CA VAL A 30 0.81 -13.91 6.89
C VAL A 30 -0.15 -14.88 7.59
N SER A 31 0.25 -16.15 7.76
CA SER A 31 -0.57 -17.17 8.41
C SER A 31 -0.91 -16.81 9.86
N ALA A 32 0.04 -16.24 10.61
CA ALA A 32 -0.14 -15.87 12.01
C ALA A 32 -1.14 -14.72 12.18
N PHE A 33 -1.06 -13.69 11.35
CA PHE A 33 -2.00 -12.56 11.37
C PHE A 33 -3.40 -12.97 10.91
N VAL A 34 -3.51 -13.77 9.85
CA VAL A 34 -4.80 -14.28 9.35
C VAL A 34 -5.51 -15.10 10.43
N ARG A 35 -4.80 -16.00 11.12
CA ARG A 35 -5.40 -16.78 12.23
C ARG A 35 -5.93 -15.92 13.38
N ARG A 36 -5.43 -14.70 13.53
CA ARG A 36 -5.88 -13.72 14.54
C ARG A 36 -6.92 -12.73 14.02
N GLY A 37 -7.46 -12.98 12.82
CA GLY A 37 -8.55 -12.17 12.25
C GLY A 37 -8.11 -10.88 11.56
N PHE A 38 -6.81 -10.67 11.35
CA PHE A 38 -6.32 -9.52 10.59
C PHE A 38 -6.63 -9.68 9.11
N LEU A 39 -6.96 -8.57 8.45
CA LEU A 39 -6.79 -8.44 7.02
C LEU A 39 -5.29 -8.23 6.74
N VAL A 40 -4.67 -9.20 6.09
CA VAL A 40 -3.27 -9.07 5.68
C VAL A 40 -3.21 -8.40 4.32
N SER A 41 -2.53 -7.26 4.28
CA SER A 41 -2.22 -6.49 3.09
C SER A 41 -0.75 -6.67 2.71
N LEU A 42 -0.48 -6.86 1.42
CA LEU A 42 0.87 -6.96 0.89
C LEU A 42 1.34 -5.58 0.44
N GLY A 43 2.48 -5.13 0.91
CA GLY A 43 3.01 -3.81 0.56
C GLY A 43 4.51 -3.71 0.81
N HIS A 44 5.16 -2.66 0.26
CA HIS A 44 6.61 -2.49 0.30
C HIS A 44 7.35 -3.77 -0.11
N THR A 45 6.95 -4.36 -1.25
CA THR A 45 7.33 -5.71 -1.64
C THR A 45 7.94 -5.76 -3.05
N GLU A 46 8.97 -6.56 -3.18
CA GLU A 46 9.58 -6.95 -4.46
C GLU A 46 9.34 -8.44 -4.76
N ALA A 47 8.40 -9.07 -4.05
CA ALA A 47 8.11 -10.50 -4.14
C ALA A 47 7.81 -10.93 -5.57
N ASP A 48 8.26 -12.12 -5.90
CA ASP A 48 7.89 -12.77 -7.15
C ASP A 48 6.45 -13.32 -7.09
N VAL A 49 5.93 -13.68 -8.26
CA VAL A 49 4.57 -14.21 -8.42
C VAL A 49 4.32 -15.44 -7.55
N ALA A 50 5.30 -16.33 -7.41
CA ALA A 50 5.14 -17.55 -6.63
C ALA A 50 4.99 -17.25 -5.13
N THR A 51 5.77 -16.32 -4.61
CA THR A 51 5.69 -15.85 -3.21
C THR A 51 4.35 -15.14 -2.94
N LEU A 52 3.89 -14.31 -3.89
CA LEU A 52 2.58 -13.62 -3.79
C LEU A 52 1.41 -14.61 -3.84
N ASP A 53 1.45 -15.61 -4.72
CA ASP A 53 0.45 -16.68 -4.77
C ASP A 53 0.45 -17.50 -3.47
N ALA A 54 1.62 -17.77 -2.89
CA ALA A 54 1.74 -18.43 -1.60
C ALA A 54 1.16 -17.59 -0.44
N ALA A 55 1.35 -16.27 -0.47
CA ALA A 55 0.75 -15.36 0.51
C ALA A 55 -0.78 -15.31 0.37
N LEU A 56 -1.31 -15.26 -0.85
CA LEU A 56 -2.74 -15.33 -1.14
C LEU A 56 -3.35 -16.65 -0.63
N ALA A 57 -2.68 -17.78 -0.90
CA ALA A 57 -3.11 -19.09 -0.41
C ALA A 57 -3.15 -19.17 1.12
N ARG A 58 -2.30 -18.41 1.82
CA ARG A 58 -2.29 -18.28 3.29
C ARG A 58 -3.28 -17.26 3.83
N GLY A 59 -4.03 -16.56 2.97
CA GLY A 59 -5.12 -15.68 3.37
C GLY A 59 -4.83 -14.18 3.29
N ALA A 60 -3.72 -13.74 2.72
CA ALA A 60 -3.58 -12.34 2.32
C ALA A 60 -4.65 -11.99 1.27
N ARG A 61 -5.24 -10.77 1.34
CA ARG A 61 -6.38 -10.39 0.49
C ARG A 61 -6.32 -8.95 -0.02
N HIS A 62 -5.28 -8.22 0.31
CA HIS A 62 -5.18 -6.81 -0.05
C HIS A 62 -3.75 -6.43 -0.44
N MET A 63 -3.59 -5.29 -1.14
CA MET A 63 -2.29 -4.68 -1.41
C MET A 63 -2.35 -3.20 -1.06
N THR A 64 -1.38 -2.74 -0.29
CA THR A 64 -1.30 -1.37 0.25
C THR A 64 -0.66 -0.43 -0.76
N HIS A 65 -1.20 0.81 -0.89
CA HIS A 65 -0.77 1.91 -1.78
C HIS A 65 -0.17 1.39 -3.09
N PHE A 66 -1.00 0.61 -3.77
CA PHE A 66 -0.65 -0.20 -4.94
C PHE A 66 0.22 0.54 -5.96
N GLY A 67 1.28 -0.12 -6.39
CA GLY A 67 2.26 0.43 -7.31
C GLY A 67 3.39 1.22 -6.64
N ASN A 68 3.23 1.62 -5.37
CA ASN A 68 4.23 2.36 -4.63
C ASN A 68 5.05 1.43 -3.74
N ALA A 69 6.37 1.68 -3.62
CA ALA A 69 7.31 0.81 -2.94
C ALA A 69 7.19 -0.67 -3.35
N MET A 70 6.92 -0.91 -4.62
CA MET A 70 6.78 -2.22 -5.24
C MET A 70 7.68 -2.34 -6.46
N LYS A 71 8.16 -3.57 -6.74
CA LYS A 71 8.84 -3.85 -8.00
C LYS A 71 7.91 -3.53 -9.18
N PRO A 72 8.34 -2.70 -10.15
CA PRO A 72 7.49 -2.27 -11.25
C PRO A 72 7.14 -3.44 -12.20
N LEU A 73 6.02 -3.29 -12.91
CA LEU A 73 5.61 -4.21 -13.97
C LEU A 73 6.62 -4.20 -15.12
N HIS A 74 7.10 -5.36 -15.49
CA HIS A 74 7.92 -5.55 -16.66
C HIS A 74 7.34 -6.67 -17.54
N HIS A 75 7.45 -6.56 -18.88
CA HIS A 75 6.81 -7.50 -19.83
C HIS A 75 7.29 -8.96 -19.72
N ARG A 76 8.42 -9.23 -19.08
CA ARG A 76 8.95 -10.58 -18.78
C ARG A 76 8.88 -10.96 -17.31
N ASP A 77 8.50 -10.03 -16.45
CA ASP A 77 8.38 -10.23 -15.01
C ASP A 77 7.25 -9.35 -14.48
N ALA A 78 6.11 -9.97 -14.21
CA ALA A 78 4.92 -9.24 -13.79
C ALA A 78 5.11 -8.52 -12.45
N GLY A 79 5.92 -9.09 -11.56
CA GLY A 79 6.13 -8.57 -10.22
C GLY A 79 4.84 -8.36 -9.43
N PRO A 80 4.90 -7.67 -8.29
CA PRO A 80 3.72 -7.41 -7.48
C PRO A 80 2.68 -6.54 -8.21
N VAL A 81 3.10 -5.60 -9.05
CA VAL A 81 2.17 -4.74 -9.80
C VAL A 81 1.36 -5.56 -10.81
N GLY A 82 2.00 -6.35 -11.65
CA GLY A 82 1.29 -7.19 -12.61
C GLY A 82 0.45 -8.27 -11.93
N TRP A 83 0.95 -8.85 -10.86
CA TRP A 83 0.21 -9.81 -10.05
C TRP A 83 -1.07 -9.20 -9.47
N GLY A 84 -0.96 -8.04 -8.82
CA GLY A 84 -2.09 -7.36 -8.20
C GLY A 84 -3.18 -6.97 -9.19
N LEU A 85 -2.81 -6.52 -10.41
CA LEU A 85 -3.78 -6.22 -11.47
C LEU A 85 -4.60 -7.45 -11.90
N LEU A 86 -4.00 -8.65 -11.88
CA LEU A 86 -4.57 -9.86 -12.45
C LEU A 86 -5.25 -10.80 -11.44
N ARG A 87 -4.99 -10.65 -10.14
CA ARG A 87 -5.52 -11.58 -9.11
C ARG A 87 -6.86 -11.11 -8.56
N ASP A 88 -7.93 -11.81 -8.90
CA ASP A 88 -9.30 -11.53 -8.42
C ASP A 88 -9.44 -11.72 -6.90
N GLY A 89 -8.63 -12.58 -6.30
CA GLY A 89 -8.66 -12.86 -4.86
C GLY A 89 -8.04 -11.79 -3.96
N ALA A 90 -7.45 -10.74 -4.54
CA ALA A 90 -6.83 -9.63 -3.82
C ALA A 90 -7.40 -8.29 -4.29
N THR A 91 -7.80 -7.44 -3.36
CA THR A 91 -8.12 -6.03 -3.60
C THR A 91 -6.86 -5.17 -3.50
N VAL A 92 -6.91 -3.95 -3.97
CA VAL A 92 -5.80 -2.99 -3.87
C VAL A 92 -6.32 -1.66 -3.34
N ASP A 93 -5.53 -0.93 -2.57
CA ASP A 93 -5.80 0.48 -2.35
C ASP A 93 -4.90 1.36 -3.22
N VAL A 94 -5.36 2.54 -3.59
CA VAL A 94 -4.67 3.47 -4.48
C VAL A 94 -4.71 4.90 -3.96
N ILE A 95 -3.61 5.62 -4.14
CA ILE A 95 -3.50 7.04 -3.87
C ILE A 95 -3.73 7.78 -5.19
N ALA A 96 -4.85 8.49 -5.31
CA ALA A 96 -5.23 9.18 -6.54
C ALA A 96 -4.84 10.69 -6.51
N ASP A 97 -3.68 11.01 -5.97
CA ASP A 97 -3.15 12.37 -5.91
C ASP A 97 -2.47 12.84 -7.21
N LEU A 98 -2.30 11.95 -8.19
CA LEU A 98 -1.60 12.14 -9.47
C LEU A 98 -0.07 12.33 -9.35
N HIS A 99 0.48 12.16 -8.15
CA HIS A 99 1.92 12.09 -7.90
C HIS A 99 2.39 10.66 -7.68
N HIS A 100 1.61 9.84 -6.97
CA HIS A 100 1.89 8.42 -6.72
C HIS A 100 1.58 7.54 -7.92
N LEU A 101 0.45 7.80 -8.59
CA LEU A 101 0.04 7.08 -9.80
C LEU A 101 -0.36 8.08 -10.89
N SER A 102 0.07 7.81 -12.14
CA SER A 102 -0.40 8.59 -13.28
C SER A 102 -1.88 8.31 -13.57
N PRO A 103 -2.58 9.22 -14.28
CA PRO A 103 -3.97 8.99 -14.71
C PRO A 103 -4.14 7.69 -15.50
N GLU A 104 -3.15 7.33 -16.34
CA GLU A 104 -3.18 6.09 -17.12
C GLU A 104 -3.10 4.86 -16.22
N MET A 105 -2.25 4.92 -15.17
CA MET A 105 -2.12 3.81 -14.22
C MET A 105 -3.39 3.66 -13.38
N LEU A 106 -4.00 4.75 -12.92
CA LEU A 106 -5.29 4.72 -12.24
C LEU A 106 -6.39 4.11 -13.14
N ALA A 107 -6.44 4.52 -14.41
CA ALA A 107 -7.37 3.95 -15.39
C ALA A 107 -7.12 2.45 -15.62
N LEU A 108 -5.85 2.02 -15.66
CA LEU A 108 -5.49 0.61 -15.79
C LEU A 108 -5.95 -0.21 -14.56
N VAL A 109 -5.67 0.27 -13.35
CA VAL A 109 -6.13 -0.37 -12.11
C VAL A 109 -7.65 -0.52 -12.12
N ARG A 110 -8.37 0.57 -12.41
CA ARG A 110 -9.84 0.56 -12.47
C ARG A 110 -10.38 -0.46 -13.48
N ARG A 111 -9.76 -0.58 -14.65
CA ARG A 111 -10.17 -1.55 -15.69
C ARG A 111 -9.91 -2.99 -15.27
N CYS A 112 -8.78 -3.26 -14.63
CA CYS A 112 -8.40 -4.60 -14.23
C CYS A 112 -9.15 -5.07 -12.97
N LYS A 113 -9.34 -4.19 -11.99
CA LYS A 113 -9.91 -4.53 -10.68
C LYS A 113 -11.44 -4.34 -10.61
N GLY A 114 -12.01 -3.50 -11.47
CA GLY A 114 -13.44 -3.15 -11.37
C GLY A 114 -13.76 -2.39 -10.08
N PRO A 115 -15.03 -2.01 -9.87
CA PRO A 115 -15.44 -1.15 -8.75
C PRO A 115 -15.28 -1.82 -7.38
N GLU A 116 -15.32 -3.14 -7.30
CA GLU A 116 -15.22 -3.91 -6.05
C GLU A 116 -13.77 -4.30 -5.71
N GLY A 117 -12.84 -4.13 -6.64
CA GLY A 117 -11.47 -4.61 -6.51
C GLY A 117 -10.45 -3.58 -6.06
N PHE A 118 -10.83 -2.29 -5.98
CA PHE A 118 -9.93 -1.25 -5.48
C PHE A 118 -10.63 -0.28 -4.51
N VAL A 119 -9.82 0.34 -3.65
CA VAL A 119 -10.24 1.31 -2.63
C VAL A 119 -9.39 2.56 -2.78
N LEU A 120 -9.99 3.74 -2.57
CA LEU A 120 -9.24 4.98 -2.47
C LEU A 120 -8.71 5.19 -1.07
N ILE A 121 -7.46 5.61 -0.98
CA ILE A 121 -6.83 6.10 0.23
C ILE A 121 -6.15 7.43 -0.05
N SER A 122 -5.98 8.25 0.97
CA SER A 122 -5.16 9.46 0.89
C SER A 122 -3.68 9.17 1.15
N ASP A 123 -3.38 8.21 2.01
CA ASP A 123 -2.03 8.02 2.59
C ASP A 123 -1.44 9.34 3.08
N ALA A 124 -2.30 10.14 3.76
CA ALA A 124 -1.98 11.50 4.14
C ALA A 124 -0.81 11.56 5.13
N ALA A 125 0.24 12.28 4.77
CA ALA A 125 1.35 12.57 5.67
C ALA A 125 0.91 13.52 6.79
N PRO A 126 1.61 13.57 7.96
CA PRO A 126 1.26 14.49 9.05
C PRO A 126 1.26 15.98 8.66
N CYS A 127 1.88 16.34 7.55
CA CYS A 127 1.88 17.68 6.97
C CYS A 127 0.80 17.89 5.88
N ALA A 128 -0.12 16.95 5.69
CA ALA A 128 -1.22 17.11 4.74
C ALA A 128 -2.10 18.30 5.13
N GLY A 129 -2.52 19.08 4.12
CA GLY A 129 -3.30 20.29 4.32
C GLY A 129 -2.51 21.51 4.79
N LEU A 130 -1.19 21.41 5.01
CA LEU A 130 -0.32 22.52 5.32
C LEU A 130 0.21 23.18 4.03
N ALA A 131 0.69 24.45 4.15
CA ALA A 131 1.30 25.18 3.04
C ALA A 131 2.62 24.54 2.58
N ASP A 132 3.10 24.94 1.40
CA ASP A 132 4.43 24.55 0.93
C ASP A 132 5.50 24.99 1.95
N GLY A 133 6.46 24.10 2.25
CA GLY A 133 7.51 24.32 3.23
C GLY A 133 8.09 23.02 3.78
N ASP A 134 9.04 23.17 4.70
CA ASP A 134 9.73 22.05 5.37
C ASP A 134 9.09 21.77 6.74
N TYR A 135 8.84 20.52 7.02
CA TYR A 135 8.21 20.04 8.26
C TYR A 135 9.05 18.95 8.90
N SER A 136 9.26 19.04 10.21
CA SER A 136 9.92 17.97 10.98
C SER A 136 8.88 16.95 11.42
N VAL A 137 9.00 15.73 10.92
CA VAL A 137 8.08 14.61 11.18
C VAL A 137 8.90 13.40 11.63
N TRP A 138 8.69 12.94 12.87
CA TRP A 138 9.38 11.78 13.46
C TRP A 138 10.91 11.84 13.35
N GLY A 139 11.50 13.06 13.40
CA GLY A 139 12.94 13.27 13.31
C GLY A 139 13.51 13.35 11.89
N GLU A 140 12.64 13.27 10.89
CA GLU A 140 12.99 13.49 9.49
C GLU A 140 12.43 14.81 8.99
N THR A 141 13.06 15.40 7.96
CA THR A 141 12.52 16.56 7.27
C THR A 141 11.71 16.09 6.06
N LEU A 142 10.43 16.50 6.04
CA LEU A 142 9.55 16.34 4.88
C LEU A 142 9.34 17.72 4.24
N THR A 143 9.50 17.80 2.93
CA THR A 143 9.26 19.01 2.14
C THR A 143 7.94 18.90 1.40
N VAL A 144 6.99 19.77 1.69
CA VAL A 144 5.75 19.95 0.92
C VAL A 144 6.01 20.96 -0.18
N SER A 145 5.79 20.58 -1.41
CA SER A 145 5.92 21.48 -2.58
C SER A 145 5.07 20.98 -3.75
N ALA A 146 4.35 21.92 -4.37
CA ALA A 146 3.54 21.66 -5.56
C ALA A 146 2.60 20.46 -5.44
N GLY A 147 1.96 20.29 -4.28
CA GLY A 147 0.99 19.21 -4.03
C GLY A 147 1.59 17.82 -3.74
N ALA A 148 2.91 17.73 -3.59
CA ALA A 148 3.61 16.51 -3.21
C ALA A 148 4.39 16.68 -1.91
N VAL A 149 4.58 15.60 -1.16
CA VAL A 149 5.49 15.57 -0.02
C VAL A 149 6.64 14.60 -0.29
N ARG A 150 7.86 15.08 0.01
CA ARG A 150 9.08 14.32 -0.25
C ARG A 150 9.97 14.29 0.99
N ASN A 151 10.66 13.18 1.18
CA ASN A 151 11.72 13.06 2.18
C ASN A 151 13.05 13.67 1.68
N ALA A 152 14.06 13.71 2.53
CA ALA A 152 15.37 14.26 2.21
C ALA A 152 16.10 13.59 1.03
N SER A 153 15.74 12.34 0.69
CA SER A 153 16.27 11.64 -0.49
C SER A 153 15.50 11.93 -1.79
N GLY A 154 14.43 12.75 -1.72
CA GLY A 154 13.60 13.12 -2.85
C GLY A 154 12.47 12.13 -3.18
N GLY A 155 12.37 11.02 -2.44
CA GLY A 155 11.27 10.06 -2.55
C GLY A 155 9.96 10.62 -2.03
N LEU A 156 8.83 10.18 -2.58
CA LEU A 156 7.50 10.47 -2.01
C LEU A 156 7.40 9.89 -0.60
N ALA A 157 6.76 10.61 0.33
CA ALA A 157 6.65 10.25 1.74
C ALA A 157 5.21 10.47 2.23
N GLY A 158 4.29 9.67 1.73
CA GLY A 158 2.86 9.86 1.85
C GLY A 158 2.33 10.98 0.96
N SER A 159 1.08 11.37 1.14
CA SER A 159 0.39 12.37 0.33
C SER A 159 0.06 13.63 1.13
N VAL A 160 -0.10 14.76 0.44
CA VAL A 160 -0.75 15.97 0.98
C VAL A 160 -2.22 16.07 0.58
N ALA A 161 -2.67 15.25 -0.36
CA ALA A 161 -4.07 15.21 -0.78
C ALA A 161 -4.95 14.59 0.31
N LEU A 162 -6.14 15.12 0.46
CA LEU A 162 -7.17 14.54 1.29
C LEU A 162 -8.00 13.54 0.45
N LEU A 163 -8.82 12.74 1.10
CA LEU A 163 -9.56 11.68 0.41
C LEU A 163 -10.59 12.24 -0.58
N ASP A 164 -11.21 13.36 -0.30
CA ASP A 164 -12.12 14.09 -1.19
C ASP A 164 -11.41 14.55 -2.47
N ASP A 165 -10.19 15.10 -2.36
CA ASP A 165 -9.36 15.42 -3.53
C ASP A 165 -9.12 14.17 -4.42
N CYS A 166 -8.87 13.01 -3.79
CA CYS A 166 -8.66 11.76 -4.51
C CYS A 166 -9.93 11.28 -5.24
N VAL A 167 -11.11 11.49 -4.64
CA VAL A 167 -12.40 11.14 -5.26
C VAL A 167 -12.67 12.02 -6.49
N GLU A 168 -12.39 13.32 -6.41
CA GLU A 168 -12.62 14.25 -7.52
C GLU A 168 -11.73 13.98 -8.75
N ARG A 169 -10.58 13.32 -8.54
CA ARG A 169 -9.59 13.01 -9.60
C ARG A 169 -9.79 11.66 -10.30
N LEU A 170 -10.81 10.91 -9.94
CA LEU A 170 -11.08 9.54 -10.44
C LEU A 170 -12.24 9.54 -11.44
#